data_9dbb9e31a49ed03cccaf553b405f3a51
#
_entry.id   9dbb9e31a49ed03cccaf553b405f3a51
#
_cell.length_a   1.000
_cell.length_b   1.000
_cell.length_c   1.000
_cell.angle_alpha   90.00
_cell.angle_beta   90.00
_cell.angle_gamma   90.00
#
_symmetry.space_group_name_H-M   'P 1'
#
loop_
_entity.id
_entity.type
_entity.pdbx_description
1 polymer ?
#
loop_
_entity_poly.entity_id
_entity_poly.type
_entity_poly.pdbx_seq_one_letter_code
_entity_poly.pdbx_strand_id
1 'polypeptide(L)'
;MSAEERTAKYSRYQVMTAIFFLLIAIIILQLFHIQIVDHAKYQRIANNMQTDKQTINATRGQIYARDANGNIAPLVMNRTVYTLFADPSEVKDSEKVRQLAAQVAGSQLAEGGLDKLDNKKLQYVVLAKRLSQEQAGRVKKADLAGVGLQADTQRVYPEGALAAQVLGFVNHDGKGQYGVEQYYDKELSGTPGLLQSVTDVRKIPLTIGARDISIPAKNGTDIVLSVDRNVQSQAEQVLADGLRNAKATTGSMVVMDPQTGRVLAMANLPSYDPANYGNAFSANVYQNNIVSNAYEPGSVMKLFTVGMGLNEGVIAPTSTFFNRACIQVDDAKICNVAKEVSGRYMTPMQLLEHSLNTGAVWVLEQLGGGQINLAGRQKFYRYLVDNYRLNAPTGIQLANEVDSVIFKPNTPNGARVLYANMSFGQGEQLTMIQVVSAFSAVINGGKYYQPTVRLGKLTGESEVKEDTPKLLSDKTLRPEVSGTIRDMLYQARYLGAGGRYKDNGYYVGGKSGTAQKVDPKTGAYSDTLTTGTYIGFGADKTKTAKYVIMVRVDDARNGGYSGSAAAQPIFDSMSNFMIQYEGVSK
;
A
#
# COMPACT_ATOMS: atom_id res chain seq x y z
N MET A 1 13.65 89.83 60.60
CA MET A 1 12.28 89.69 60.11
C MET A 1 12.09 88.20 59.74
N SER A 2 11.36 87.54 60.62
CA SER A 2 11.11 86.10 60.56
C SER A 2 10.01 85.80 59.55
N ALA A 3 10.28 84.88 58.62
CA ALA A 3 9.25 84.30 57.77
C ALA A 3 8.54 83.16 58.53
N GLU A 4 7.30 83.40 58.92
CA GLU A 4 6.44 82.38 59.53
C GLU A 4 6.05 81.32 58.45
N GLU A 5 6.45 80.08 58.63
CA GLU A 5 5.96 78.92 57.95
C GLU A 5 4.46 78.66 58.30
N ARG A 6 3.54 79.00 57.36
CA ARG A 6 2.14 78.57 57.47
C ARG A 6 2.03 77.12 57.08
N THR A 7 2.11 76.21 58.01
CA THR A 7 1.71 74.85 57.81
C THR A 7 0.17 74.76 57.76
N ALA A 8 -0.40 74.62 56.60
CA ALA A 8 -1.82 74.41 56.43
C ALA A 8 -2.25 73.03 57.01
N LYS A 9 -2.89 73.08 58.22
CA LYS A 9 -3.47 71.93 58.86
C LYS A 9 -4.75 71.55 58.09
N TYR A 10 -4.67 70.54 57.23
CA TYR A 10 -5.87 69.97 56.63
C TYR A 10 -6.83 69.39 57.67
N SER A 11 -8.09 69.74 57.59
CA SER A 11 -9.09 69.18 58.53
C SER A 11 -9.24 67.67 58.25
N ARG A 12 -9.56 66.86 59.25
CA ARG A 12 -9.78 65.42 59.12
C ARG A 12 -10.84 65.10 58.01
N TYR A 13 -11.81 65.97 57.83
CA TYR A 13 -12.81 65.85 56.79
C TYR A 13 -12.21 66.01 55.40
N GLN A 14 -11.29 66.97 55.19
CA GLN A 14 -10.63 67.19 53.89
C GLN A 14 -9.75 66.01 53.52
N VAL A 15 -9.05 65.39 54.50
CA VAL A 15 -8.24 64.19 54.28
C VAL A 15 -9.13 63.01 53.92
N MET A 16 -10.26 62.79 54.66
CA MET A 16 -11.21 61.73 54.35
C MET A 16 -11.86 61.91 52.97
N THR A 17 -12.23 63.15 52.62
CA THR A 17 -12.80 63.49 51.29
C THR A 17 -11.80 63.21 50.18
N ALA A 18 -10.52 63.58 50.36
CA ALA A 18 -9.48 63.30 49.41
C ALA A 18 -9.22 61.81 49.21
N ILE A 19 -9.21 61.02 50.30
CA ILE A 19 -9.10 59.54 50.23
C ILE A 19 -10.32 58.95 49.52
N PHE A 20 -11.54 59.45 49.79
CA PHE A 20 -12.73 58.96 49.12
C PHE A 20 -12.71 59.20 47.59
N PHE A 21 -12.32 60.44 47.17
CA PHE A 21 -12.18 60.75 45.72
C PHE A 21 -11.02 59.96 45.11
N LEU A 22 -9.93 59.70 45.82
CA LEU A 22 -8.83 58.86 45.36
C LEU A 22 -9.30 57.42 45.10
N LEU A 23 -10.11 56.85 46.03
CA LEU A 23 -10.66 55.50 45.87
C LEU A 23 -11.61 55.43 44.66
N ILE A 24 -12.48 56.43 44.51
CA ILE A 24 -13.37 56.53 43.34
C ILE A 24 -12.55 56.65 42.06
N ALA A 25 -11.48 57.45 42.01
CA ALA A 25 -10.62 57.59 40.84
C ALA A 25 -9.94 56.25 40.50
N ILE A 26 -9.47 55.52 41.49
CA ILE A 26 -8.87 54.17 41.30
C ILE A 26 -9.89 53.20 40.72
N ILE A 27 -11.13 53.19 41.23
CA ILE A 27 -12.20 52.33 40.70
C ILE A 27 -12.56 52.70 39.24
N ILE A 28 -12.67 54.02 38.94
CA ILE A 28 -12.95 54.50 37.57
C ILE A 28 -11.82 54.10 36.63
N LEU A 29 -10.55 54.27 37.04
CA LEU A 29 -9.38 53.86 36.25
C LEU A 29 -9.37 52.34 36.00
N GLN A 30 -9.72 51.56 37.02
CA GLN A 30 -9.79 50.11 36.90
C GLN A 30 -10.95 49.67 35.99
N LEU A 31 -12.11 50.30 36.12
CA LEU A 31 -13.23 50.06 35.23
C LEU A 31 -12.90 50.47 33.77
N PHE A 32 -12.25 51.62 33.59
CA PHE A 32 -11.77 52.04 32.27
C PHE A 32 -10.80 51.03 31.68
N HIS A 33 -9.85 50.56 32.48
CA HIS A 33 -8.87 49.56 32.04
C HIS A 33 -9.60 48.25 31.61
N ILE A 34 -10.53 47.75 32.40
CA ILE A 34 -11.29 46.51 32.11
C ILE A 34 -12.23 46.70 30.91
N GLN A 35 -12.95 47.82 30.86
CA GLN A 35 -14.01 48.03 29.87
C GLN A 35 -13.49 48.56 28.52
N ILE A 36 -12.35 49.30 28.52
CA ILE A 36 -11.83 49.89 27.29
C ILE A 36 -10.52 49.19 26.85
N VAL A 37 -9.51 49.11 27.74
CA VAL A 37 -8.20 48.56 27.38
C VAL A 37 -8.26 47.04 27.21
N ASP A 38 -8.85 46.35 28.15
CA ASP A 38 -8.98 44.87 28.14
C ASP A 38 -10.29 44.37 27.50
N HIS A 39 -11.11 45.26 26.93
CA HIS A 39 -12.44 44.92 26.34
C HIS A 39 -12.35 43.73 25.36
N ALA A 40 -11.44 43.80 24.39
CA ALA A 40 -11.28 42.75 23.39
C ALA A 40 -10.85 41.41 23.99
N LYS A 41 -10.08 41.42 25.07
CA LYS A 41 -9.65 40.24 25.80
C LYS A 41 -10.84 39.58 26.53
N TYR A 42 -11.59 40.36 27.30
CA TYR A 42 -12.75 39.83 28.03
C TYR A 42 -13.88 39.42 27.11
N GLN A 43 -14.11 40.16 26.01
CA GLN A 43 -15.06 39.79 24.97
C GLN A 43 -14.68 38.42 24.32
N ARG A 44 -13.38 38.19 24.06
CA ARG A 44 -12.89 36.92 23.52
C ARG A 44 -13.09 35.78 24.52
N ILE A 45 -12.82 36.03 25.81
CA ILE A 45 -13.02 35.04 26.88
C ILE A 45 -14.53 34.71 27.00
N ALA A 46 -15.39 35.72 27.02
CA ALA A 46 -16.84 35.53 27.11
C ALA A 46 -17.38 34.75 25.89
N ASN A 47 -16.95 35.13 24.67
CA ASN A 47 -17.32 34.42 23.46
C ASN A 47 -16.86 32.95 23.47
N ASN A 48 -15.64 32.67 23.97
CA ASN A 48 -15.13 31.31 24.09
C ASN A 48 -15.87 30.48 25.16
N MET A 49 -16.38 31.11 26.22
CA MET A 49 -17.17 30.45 27.26
C MET A 49 -18.62 30.20 26.83
N GLN A 50 -19.14 31.06 25.95
CA GLN A 50 -20.53 30.98 25.45
C GLN A 50 -20.67 30.21 24.14
N THR A 51 -19.58 29.80 23.50
CA THR A 51 -19.62 29.03 22.27
C THR A 51 -19.29 27.57 22.51
N ASP A 52 -20.22 26.69 22.19
CA ASP A 52 -19.96 25.26 22.06
C ASP A 52 -19.59 24.92 20.62
N LYS A 53 -18.45 24.24 20.44
CA LYS A 53 -17.95 23.81 19.12
C LYS A 53 -18.05 22.29 19.06
N GLN A 54 -18.97 21.82 18.26
CA GLN A 54 -19.16 20.41 18.00
C GLN A 54 -18.64 20.04 16.61
N THR A 55 -17.69 19.12 16.53
CA THR A 55 -17.22 18.57 15.27
C THR A 55 -18.24 17.59 14.72
N ILE A 56 -18.66 17.80 13.47
CA ILE A 56 -19.50 16.85 12.74
C ILE A 56 -18.56 15.93 11.98
N ASN A 57 -18.46 14.67 12.39
CA ASN A 57 -17.58 13.72 11.74
C ASN A 57 -18.05 13.43 10.31
N ALA A 58 -17.10 13.44 9.36
CA ALA A 58 -17.33 12.96 8.01
C ALA A 58 -17.39 11.43 8.00
N THR A 59 -18.24 10.87 7.16
CA THR A 59 -18.24 9.42 6.90
C THR A 59 -17.07 9.09 5.98
N ARG A 60 -16.24 8.11 6.39
CA ARG A 60 -15.12 7.65 5.57
C ARG A 60 -15.64 6.97 4.30
N GLY A 61 -15.05 7.25 3.14
CA GLY A 61 -15.38 6.59 1.87
C GLY A 61 -15.18 5.08 1.93
N GLN A 62 -15.96 4.34 1.19
CA GLN A 62 -15.90 2.88 1.08
C GLN A 62 -14.92 2.46 -0.02
N ILE A 63 -14.50 1.19 0.00
CA ILE A 63 -13.60 0.63 -1.00
C ILE A 63 -14.28 -0.57 -1.64
N TYR A 64 -14.31 -0.57 -2.96
CA TYR A 64 -14.98 -1.56 -3.78
C TYR A 64 -14.03 -2.25 -4.74
N ALA A 65 -14.40 -3.43 -5.21
CA ALA A 65 -13.81 -4.12 -6.34
C ALA A 65 -14.89 -4.49 -7.35
N ARG A 66 -14.49 -4.98 -8.53
CA ARG A 66 -15.40 -5.65 -9.45
C ARG A 66 -15.40 -7.15 -9.22
N ASP A 67 -16.53 -7.79 -9.51
CA ASP A 67 -16.64 -9.25 -9.62
C ASP A 67 -16.51 -9.69 -11.09
N ALA A 68 -16.61 -11.02 -11.32
CA ALA A 68 -16.55 -11.64 -12.65
C ALA A 68 -17.57 -11.08 -13.67
N ASN A 69 -18.69 -10.56 -13.20
CA ASN A 69 -19.77 -10.04 -14.03
C ASN A 69 -19.65 -8.53 -14.23
N GLY A 70 -18.60 -7.90 -13.67
CA GLY A 70 -18.41 -6.46 -13.70
C GLY A 70 -19.23 -5.69 -12.65
N ASN A 71 -19.96 -6.38 -11.74
CA ASN A 71 -20.69 -5.75 -10.66
C ASN A 71 -19.74 -5.21 -9.60
N ILE A 72 -20.18 -4.17 -8.90
CA ILE A 72 -19.41 -3.55 -7.82
C ILE A 72 -19.66 -4.33 -6.52
N ALA A 73 -18.58 -4.86 -5.93
CA ALA A 73 -18.59 -5.59 -4.67
C ALA A 73 -17.82 -4.82 -3.60
N PRO A 74 -18.40 -4.59 -2.40
CA PRO A 74 -17.71 -3.87 -1.34
C PRO A 74 -16.64 -4.75 -0.69
N LEU A 75 -15.40 -4.25 -0.66
CA LEU A 75 -14.30 -4.86 0.08
C LEU A 75 -14.14 -4.24 1.47
N VAL A 76 -14.45 -2.94 1.61
CA VAL A 76 -14.37 -2.23 2.89
C VAL A 76 -15.57 -1.30 3.03
N MET A 77 -16.32 -1.48 4.12
CA MET A 77 -17.53 -0.74 4.42
C MET A 77 -17.45 -0.04 5.77
N ASN A 78 -18.42 0.83 6.04
CA ASN A 78 -18.64 1.43 7.35
C ASN A 78 -19.89 0.84 7.99
N ARG A 79 -19.80 0.57 9.29
CA ARG A 79 -20.94 0.19 10.13
C ARG A 79 -21.01 1.14 11.31
N THR A 80 -22.20 1.68 11.58
CA THR A 80 -22.42 2.46 12.78
C THR A 80 -22.39 1.54 13.99
N VAL A 81 -21.59 1.90 14.98
CA VAL A 81 -21.48 1.28 16.29
C VAL A 81 -21.65 2.33 17.37
N TYR A 82 -21.82 1.91 18.60
CA TYR A 82 -22.06 2.84 19.70
C TYR A 82 -21.10 2.57 20.86
N THR A 83 -20.57 3.64 21.42
CA THR A 83 -19.87 3.64 22.69
C THR A 83 -20.87 3.95 23.79
N LEU A 84 -21.02 3.04 24.75
CA LEU A 84 -21.81 3.24 25.96
C LEU A 84 -20.93 3.97 26.98
N PHE A 85 -21.38 5.10 27.44
CA PHE A 85 -20.72 5.86 28.51
C PHE A 85 -21.68 6.24 29.62
N ALA A 86 -21.14 6.60 30.75
CA ALA A 86 -21.91 7.17 31.86
C ALA A 86 -21.22 8.44 32.37
N ASP A 87 -22.04 9.36 32.86
CA ASP A 87 -21.63 10.44 33.74
C ASP A 87 -21.88 10.02 35.19
N PRO A 88 -20.86 9.58 35.94
CA PRO A 88 -21.04 9.12 37.32
C PRO A 88 -21.65 10.17 38.25
N SER A 89 -21.49 11.48 37.97
CA SER A 89 -22.08 12.55 38.79
C SER A 89 -23.61 12.59 38.68
N GLU A 90 -24.16 12.15 37.53
CA GLU A 90 -25.61 12.12 37.27
C GLU A 90 -26.26 10.73 37.49
N VAL A 91 -25.44 9.66 37.56
CA VAL A 91 -25.93 8.30 37.79
C VAL A 91 -26.56 8.20 39.20
N LYS A 92 -27.85 7.86 39.26
CA LYS A 92 -28.60 7.69 40.51
C LYS A 92 -28.48 6.28 41.08
N ASP A 93 -28.40 5.26 40.23
CA ASP A 93 -28.35 3.85 40.61
C ASP A 93 -27.25 3.15 39.82
N SER A 94 -26.05 3.11 40.40
CA SER A 94 -24.86 2.51 39.76
C SER A 94 -25.05 1.00 39.52
N GLU A 95 -25.81 0.32 40.37
CA GLU A 95 -26.00 -1.13 40.24
C GLU A 95 -26.90 -1.49 39.04
N LYS A 96 -27.96 -0.73 38.80
CA LYS A 96 -28.77 -0.90 37.57
C LYS A 96 -27.96 -0.60 36.31
N VAL A 97 -27.08 0.40 36.35
CA VAL A 97 -26.19 0.70 35.20
C VAL A 97 -25.21 -0.44 34.97
N ARG A 98 -24.62 -1.04 36.03
CA ARG A 98 -23.73 -2.21 35.88
C ARG A 98 -24.48 -3.40 35.28
N GLN A 99 -25.66 -3.71 35.78
CA GLN A 99 -26.49 -4.80 35.28
C GLN A 99 -26.87 -4.60 33.80
N LEU A 100 -27.31 -3.40 33.43
CA LEU A 100 -27.63 -3.06 32.05
C LEU A 100 -26.40 -3.22 31.15
N ALA A 101 -25.25 -2.64 31.55
CA ALA A 101 -24.02 -2.71 30.78
C ALA A 101 -23.54 -4.16 30.58
N ALA A 102 -23.56 -4.98 31.64
CA ALA A 102 -23.21 -6.40 31.58
C ALA A 102 -24.16 -7.19 30.66
N GLN A 103 -25.48 -6.95 30.77
CA GLN A 103 -26.49 -7.61 29.94
C GLN A 103 -26.40 -7.27 28.45
N VAL A 104 -26.07 -6.00 28.14
CA VAL A 104 -26.06 -5.50 26.77
C VAL A 104 -24.72 -5.73 26.09
N ALA A 105 -23.60 -5.50 26.80
CA ALA A 105 -22.30 -5.44 26.21
C ALA A 105 -21.52 -6.76 26.25
N GLY A 106 -21.72 -7.61 27.23
CA GLY A 106 -20.99 -8.88 27.36
C GLY A 106 -19.49 -8.68 27.30
N SER A 107 -18.83 -9.28 26.30
CA SER A 107 -17.39 -9.17 26.06
C SER A 107 -16.92 -7.79 25.57
N GLN A 108 -17.83 -6.87 25.26
CA GLN A 108 -17.52 -5.52 24.77
C GLN A 108 -17.36 -4.49 25.91
N LEU A 109 -17.45 -4.94 27.17
CA LEU A 109 -17.23 -4.09 28.34
C LEU A 109 -15.81 -3.49 28.32
N ALA A 110 -15.72 -2.21 28.69
CA ALA A 110 -14.44 -1.53 28.85
C ALA A 110 -13.78 -1.93 30.17
N GLU A 111 -12.51 -2.25 30.13
CA GLU A 111 -11.73 -2.64 31.30
C GLU A 111 -11.75 -1.54 32.36
N GLY A 112 -12.11 -1.89 33.61
CA GLY A 112 -12.23 -0.96 34.74
C GLY A 112 -13.30 0.14 34.58
N GLY A 113 -14.13 0.09 33.52
CA GLY A 113 -15.19 1.08 33.32
C GLY A 113 -16.27 1.03 34.37
N LEU A 114 -16.71 -0.17 34.70
CA LEU A 114 -17.76 -0.36 35.72
C LEU A 114 -17.33 0.04 37.13
N ASP A 115 -16.05 -0.12 37.47
CA ASP A 115 -15.52 0.23 38.80
C ASP A 115 -15.49 1.74 39.05
N LYS A 116 -15.44 2.53 37.97
CA LYS A 116 -15.42 3.99 38.03
C LYS A 116 -16.78 4.66 38.19
N LEU A 117 -17.88 3.89 38.12
CA LEU A 117 -19.24 4.42 38.22
C LEU A 117 -19.55 5.09 39.58
N ASP A 118 -18.89 4.68 40.65
CA ASP A 118 -19.11 5.24 41.99
C ASP A 118 -18.26 6.51 42.23
N ASN A 119 -17.35 6.84 41.37
CA ASN A 119 -16.54 8.05 41.49
C ASN A 119 -17.30 9.27 40.95
N LYS A 120 -18.07 9.93 41.81
CA LYS A 120 -18.89 11.11 41.47
C LYS A 120 -18.09 12.36 41.02
N LYS A 121 -16.77 12.33 41.08
CA LYS A 121 -15.91 13.40 40.55
C LYS A 121 -15.71 13.28 39.03
N LEU A 122 -15.99 12.13 38.46
CA LEU A 122 -15.89 11.90 37.00
C LEU A 122 -17.22 12.28 36.35
N GLN A 123 -17.12 12.90 35.16
CA GLN A 123 -18.28 13.26 34.32
C GLN A 123 -18.40 12.39 33.06
N TYR A 124 -17.38 11.58 32.76
CA TYR A 124 -17.39 10.69 31.60
C TYR A 124 -16.58 9.42 31.88
N VAL A 125 -17.25 8.29 31.77
CA VAL A 125 -16.68 6.95 31.92
C VAL A 125 -17.18 6.07 30.80
N VAL A 126 -16.30 5.49 30.00
CA VAL A 126 -16.67 4.51 28.98
C VAL A 126 -16.97 3.17 29.64
N LEU A 127 -18.18 2.64 29.45
CA LEU A 127 -18.63 1.36 29.98
C LEU A 127 -18.48 0.23 28.96
N ALA A 128 -18.76 0.49 27.68
CA ALA A 128 -18.59 -0.49 26.61
C ALA A 128 -18.34 0.21 25.28
N LYS A 129 -17.67 -0.51 24.34
CA LYS A 129 -17.38 -0.01 23.00
C LYS A 129 -17.95 -0.94 21.93
N ARG A 130 -18.19 -0.39 20.74
CA ARG A 130 -18.62 -1.13 19.55
C ARG A 130 -19.96 -1.84 19.69
N LEU A 131 -20.87 -1.33 20.48
CA LEU A 131 -22.23 -1.87 20.59
C LEU A 131 -22.94 -1.79 19.22
N SER A 132 -23.71 -2.81 18.90
CA SER A 132 -24.58 -2.80 17.72
C SER A 132 -25.76 -1.85 17.89
N GLN A 133 -26.45 -1.54 16.81
CA GLN A 133 -27.68 -0.72 16.85
C GLN A 133 -28.76 -1.36 17.71
N GLU A 134 -28.88 -2.69 17.72
CA GLU A 134 -29.81 -3.42 18.59
C GLU A 134 -29.46 -3.26 20.06
N GLN A 135 -28.17 -3.45 20.41
CA GLN A 135 -27.68 -3.25 21.78
C GLN A 135 -27.88 -1.81 22.23
N ALA A 136 -27.57 -0.83 21.39
CA ALA A 136 -27.83 0.58 21.67
C ALA A 136 -29.32 0.89 21.85
N GLY A 137 -30.20 0.22 21.09
CA GLY A 137 -31.65 0.31 21.26
C GLY A 137 -32.13 -0.19 22.64
N ARG A 138 -31.49 -1.24 23.17
CA ARG A 138 -31.79 -1.73 24.54
C ARG A 138 -31.38 -0.72 25.62
N VAL A 139 -30.20 -0.09 25.45
CA VAL A 139 -29.76 0.97 26.37
C VAL A 139 -30.71 2.18 26.33
N LYS A 140 -31.11 2.63 25.13
CA LYS A 140 -32.06 3.74 24.99
C LYS A 140 -33.41 3.44 25.68
N LYS A 141 -33.92 2.20 25.59
CA LYS A 141 -35.17 1.79 26.22
C LYS A 141 -35.09 1.77 27.73
N ALA A 142 -33.91 1.54 28.31
CA ALA A 142 -33.72 1.50 29.75
C ALA A 142 -33.76 2.90 30.38
N ASP A 143 -33.52 3.96 29.63
CA ASP A 143 -33.64 5.39 29.99
C ASP A 143 -33.05 5.72 31.37
N LEU A 144 -31.81 5.27 31.64
CA LEU A 144 -31.16 5.49 32.93
C LEU A 144 -30.46 6.85 32.97
N ALA A 145 -30.70 7.63 34.03
CA ALA A 145 -30.08 8.93 34.24
C ALA A 145 -28.55 8.80 34.30
N GLY A 146 -27.84 9.71 33.60
CA GLY A 146 -26.39 9.73 33.52
C GLY A 146 -25.79 8.67 32.58
N VAL A 147 -26.61 7.95 31.79
CA VAL A 147 -26.14 6.96 30.80
C VAL A 147 -26.39 7.49 29.40
N GLY A 148 -25.36 7.44 28.56
CA GLY A 148 -25.43 7.94 27.20
C GLY A 148 -24.80 6.98 26.16
N LEU A 149 -25.15 7.23 24.90
CA LEU A 149 -24.64 6.52 23.76
C LEU A 149 -24.00 7.53 22.78
N GLN A 150 -22.77 7.30 22.44
CA GLN A 150 -22.07 8.06 21.39
C GLN A 150 -21.98 7.18 20.16
N ALA A 151 -22.53 7.65 19.03
CA ALA A 151 -22.36 6.97 17.75
C ALA A 151 -20.93 7.12 17.25
N ASP A 152 -20.40 6.02 16.71
CA ASP A 152 -19.07 5.92 16.13
C ASP A 152 -19.13 5.07 14.85
N THR A 153 -18.08 5.08 14.05
CA THR A 153 -18.00 4.32 12.81
C THR A 153 -16.93 3.25 12.93
N GLN A 154 -17.31 2.01 12.70
CA GLN A 154 -16.39 0.87 12.60
C GLN A 154 -16.16 0.49 11.15
N ARG A 155 -14.89 0.30 10.77
CA ARG A 155 -14.51 -0.29 9.49
C ARG A 155 -14.82 -1.78 9.50
N VAL A 156 -15.45 -2.26 8.44
CA VAL A 156 -15.84 -3.67 8.25
C VAL A 156 -15.26 -4.18 6.96
N TYR A 157 -14.72 -5.38 7.01
CA TYR A 157 -14.10 -6.09 5.88
C TYR A 157 -14.93 -7.35 5.61
N PRO A 158 -15.96 -7.30 4.74
CA PRO A 158 -16.90 -8.40 4.53
C PRO A 158 -16.25 -9.69 4.06
N GLU A 159 -15.15 -9.57 3.32
CA GLU A 159 -14.39 -10.70 2.77
C GLU A 159 -13.23 -11.16 3.68
N GLY A 160 -13.20 -10.68 4.94
CA GLY A 160 -12.16 -11.04 5.91
C GLY A 160 -10.76 -10.62 5.46
N ALA A 161 -9.86 -11.59 5.30
CA ALA A 161 -8.46 -11.35 4.95
C ALA A 161 -8.20 -11.12 3.45
N LEU A 162 -9.23 -11.17 2.60
CA LEU A 162 -9.06 -10.99 1.16
C LEU A 162 -8.42 -9.64 0.83
N ALA A 163 -7.34 -9.65 0.05
CA ALA A 163 -6.58 -8.47 -0.36
C ALA A 163 -6.04 -7.63 0.81
N ALA A 164 -5.81 -8.21 2.00
CA ALA A 164 -5.48 -7.48 3.21
C ALA A 164 -4.31 -6.50 3.04
N GLN A 165 -3.21 -6.91 2.38
CA GLN A 165 -2.04 -6.05 2.15
C GLN A 165 -2.27 -4.99 1.05
N VAL A 166 -3.27 -5.18 0.18
CA VAL A 166 -3.70 -4.16 -0.79
C VAL A 166 -4.57 -3.13 -0.09
N LEU A 167 -5.52 -3.58 0.72
CA LEU A 167 -6.47 -2.71 1.43
C LEU A 167 -5.77 -1.90 2.54
N GLY A 168 -4.98 -2.55 3.38
CA GLY A 168 -4.55 -1.98 4.64
C GLY A 168 -5.66 -2.03 5.70
N PHE A 169 -5.55 -1.21 6.74
CA PHE A 169 -6.56 -1.10 7.80
C PHE A 169 -6.65 0.32 8.35
N VAL A 170 -7.68 0.59 9.13
CA VAL A 170 -7.84 1.85 9.87
C VAL A 170 -7.57 1.59 11.34
N ASN A 171 -6.66 2.37 11.94
CA ASN A 171 -6.30 2.26 13.35
C ASN A 171 -7.38 2.86 14.27
N HIS A 172 -7.14 2.79 15.58
CA HIS A 172 -8.08 3.32 16.59
C HIS A 172 -8.28 4.84 16.51
N ASP A 173 -7.34 5.57 15.92
CA ASP A 173 -7.42 7.02 15.74
C ASP A 173 -8.15 7.41 14.44
N GLY A 174 -8.72 6.44 13.72
CA GLY A 174 -9.41 6.65 12.46
C GLY A 174 -8.49 6.91 11.26
N LYS A 175 -7.17 6.65 11.41
CA LYS A 175 -6.18 6.85 10.35
C LYS A 175 -5.90 5.57 9.58
N GLY A 176 -5.87 5.67 8.26
CA GLY A 176 -5.46 4.58 7.38
C GLY A 176 -4.00 4.17 7.60
N GLN A 177 -3.75 2.86 7.63
CA GLN A 177 -2.44 2.26 7.79
C GLN A 177 -2.23 1.23 6.70
N TYR A 178 -1.07 1.28 6.03
CA TYR A 178 -0.71 0.40 4.91
C TYR A 178 -1.67 0.48 3.71
N GLY A 179 -1.31 -0.13 2.61
CA GLY A 179 -2.14 -0.29 1.43
C GLY A 179 -2.84 0.96 0.93
N VAL A 180 -4.05 0.76 0.41
CA VAL A 180 -4.95 1.78 -0.12
C VAL A 180 -5.48 2.70 0.99
N GLU A 181 -5.77 2.15 2.18
CA GLU A 181 -6.26 2.93 3.31
C GLU A 181 -5.31 4.04 3.73
N GLN A 182 -3.99 3.77 3.73
CA GLN A 182 -2.96 4.78 4.03
C GLN A 182 -2.72 5.72 2.85
N TYR A 183 -2.61 5.17 1.63
CA TYR A 183 -2.30 5.99 0.45
C TYR A 183 -3.39 7.04 0.17
N TYR A 184 -4.65 6.63 0.28
CA TYR A 184 -5.80 7.49 0.05
C TYR A 184 -6.45 8.02 1.35
N ASP A 185 -5.74 8.00 2.49
CA ASP A 185 -6.33 8.36 3.79
C ASP A 185 -7.03 9.71 3.75
N LYS A 186 -6.40 10.73 3.16
CA LYS A 186 -6.99 12.08 3.02
C LYS A 186 -8.25 12.10 2.16
N GLU A 187 -8.29 11.32 1.07
CA GLU A 187 -9.44 11.27 0.16
C GLU A 187 -10.59 10.46 0.77
N LEU A 188 -10.25 9.36 1.46
CA LEU A 188 -11.21 8.50 2.15
C LEU A 188 -11.80 9.15 3.40
N SER A 189 -11.01 9.89 4.19
CA SER A 189 -11.47 10.47 5.47
C SER A 189 -12.49 11.58 5.29
N GLY A 190 -12.50 12.24 4.13
CA GLY A 190 -13.33 13.42 3.91
C GLY A 190 -12.87 14.64 4.74
N THR A 191 -13.79 15.56 4.98
CA THR A 191 -13.52 16.77 5.77
C THR A 191 -14.61 16.92 6.82
N PRO A 192 -14.25 16.95 8.11
CA PRO A 192 -15.24 17.13 9.16
C PRO A 192 -15.91 18.51 9.06
N GLY A 193 -17.17 18.55 9.44
CA GLY A 193 -17.95 19.77 9.60
C GLY A 193 -17.78 20.38 10.99
N LEU A 194 -18.34 21.56 11.18
CA LEU A 194 -18.34 22.29 12.43
C LEU A 194 -19.74 22.82 12.71
N LEU A 195 -20.29 22.47 13.86
CA LEU A 195 -21.43 23.13 14.43
C LEU A 195 -20.93 24.00 15.58
N GLN A 196 -21.08 25.30 15.45
CA GLN A 196 -20.76 26.26 16.49
C GLN A 196 -22.03 26.96 16.91
N SER A 197 -22.52 26.67 18.11
CA SER A 197 -23.71 27.28 18.69
C SER A 197 -23.36 28.15 19.90
N VAL A 198 -24.14 29.19 20.11
CA VAL A 198 -24.04 30.00 21.32
C VAL A 198 -24.88 29.34 22.40
N THR A 199 -24.25 29.03 23.53
CA THR A 199 -24.89 28.34 24.67
C THR A 199 -24.87 29.24 25.92
N ASP A 200 -25.77 28.98 26.85
CA ASP A 200 -25.71 29.54 28.21
C ASP A 200 -24.59 28.87 29.04
N VAL A 201 -24.44 29.30 30.30
CA VAL A 201 -23.46 28.72 31.24
C VAL A 201 -23.74 27.25 31.57
N ARG A 202 -24.90 26.72 31.21
CA ARG A 202 -25.30 25.31 31.36
C ARG A 202 -25.20 24.55 30.04
N LYS A 203 -24.57 25.18 29.01
CA LYS A 203 -24.44 24.63 27.66
C LYS A 203 -25.78 24.37 26.92
N ILE A 204 -26.84 25.10 27.32
CA ILE A 204 -28.12 25.04 26.61
C ILE A 204 -28.06 26.03 25.43
N PRO A 205 -28.36 25.59 24.18
CA PRO A 205 -28.39 26.48 23.04
C PRO A 205 -29.32 27.65 23.21
N LEU A 206 -28.85 28.87 22.99
CA LEU A 206 -29.67 30.07 23.07
C LEU A 206 -30.33 30.31 21.70
N THR A 207 -31.64 30.20 21.64
CA THR A 207 -32.48 30.34 20.44
C THR A 207 -32.66 31.78 19.97
N ILE A 208 -32.25 32.78 20.76
CA ILE A 208 -32.52 34.20 20.47
C ILE A 208 -31.23 34.93 20.09
N GLY A 209 -31.14 35.33 18.81
CA GLY A 209 -30.03 36.15 18.31
C GLY A 209 -28.74 35.41 17.99
N ALA A 210 -28.76 34.08 18.01
CA ALA A 210 -27.57 33.26 17.80
C ALA A 210 -27.20 33.22 16.31
N ARG A 211 -25.95 33.55 16.02
CA ARG A 211 -25.31 33.22 14.74
C ARG A 211 -24.71 31.83 14.83
N ASP A 212 -25.56 30.81 14.68
CA ASP A 212 -25.06 29.45 14.56
C ASP A 212 -24.27 29.32 13.26
N ILE A 213 -23.02 28.91 13.37
CA ILE A 213 -22.20 28.58 12.21
C ILE A 213 -22.31 27.08 12.03
N SER A 214 -22.95 26.64 10.96
CA SER A 214 -23.01 25.24 10.57
C SER A 214 -22.24 25.06 9.27
N ILE A 215 -21.09 24.39 9.36
CA ILE A 215 -20.33 23.92 8.20
C ILE A 215 -20.61 22.44 8.08
N PRO A 216 -21.31 21.97 7.04
CA PRO A 216 -21.60 20.56 6.88
C PRO A 216 -20.32 19.74 6.66
N ALA A 217 -20.29 18.54 7.21
CA ALA A 217 -19.22 17.58 6.90
C ALA A 217 -19.26 17.19 5.41
N LYS A 218 -18.09 17.05 4.80
CA LYS A 218 -17.94 16.51 3.46
C LYS A 218 -17.42 15.08 3.58
N ASN A 219 -18.25 14.11 3.25
CA ASN A 219 -17.89 12.69 3.29
C ASN A 219 -16.70 12.37 2.40
N GLY A 220 -15.97 11.32 2.75
CA GLY A 220 -14.91 10.78 1.93
C GLY A 220 -15.42 10.22 0.60
N THR A 221 -14.50 10.08 -0.33
CA THR A 221 -14.79 9.57 -1.67
C THR A 221 -14.75 8.04 -1.66
N ASP A 222 -15.74 7.42 -2.27
CA ASP A 222 -15.77 5.99 -2.51
C ASP A 222 -14.83 5.62 -3.66
N ILE A 223 -13.95 4.63 -3.45
CA ILE A 223 -12.91 4.22 -4.39
C ILE A 223 -13.25 2.83 -4.91
N VAL A 224 -13.13 2.67 -6.23
CA VAL A 224 -13.22 1.35 -6.88
C VAL A 224 -11.82 0.93 -7.31
N LEU A 225 -11.40 -0.24 -6.85
CA LEU A 225 -10.11 -0.82 -7.19
C LEU A 225 -10.15 -1.49 -8.56
N SER A 226 -8.99 -1.59 -9.20
CA SER A 226 -8.79 -2.43 -10.40
C SER A 226 -8.69 -3.92 -10.05
N VAL A 227 -8.49 -4.24 -8.77
CA VAL A 227 -8.49 -5.61 -8.26
C VAL A 227 -9.83 -6.26 -8.57
N ASP A 228 -9.77 -7.41 -9.23
CA ASP A 228 -10.93 -8.26 -9.45
C ASP A 228 -11.05 -9.23 -8.27
N ARG A 229 -12.24 -9.26 -7.64
CA ARG A 229 -12.51 -10.06 -6.44
C ARG A 229 -12.24 -11.55 -6.66
N ASN A 230 -12.62 -12.09 -7.81
CA ASN A 230 -12.49 -13.52 -8.12
C ASN A 230 -11.03 -13.86 -8.46
N VAL A 231 -10.36 -13.01 -9.24
CA VAL A 231 -8.93 -13.17 -9.56
C VAL A 231 -8.08 -13.08 -8.28
N GLN A 232 -8.41 -12.15 -7.38
CA GLN A 232 -7.72 -12.02 -6.09
C GLN A 232 -7.90 -13.25 -5.20
N SER A 233 -9.14 -13.73 -5.06
CA SER A 233 -9.44 -14.92 -4.26
C SER A 233 -8.72 -16.15 -4.81
N GLN A 234 -8.72 -16.32 -6.14
CA GLN A 234 -8.00 -17.41 -6.78
C GLN A 234 -6.49 -17.29 -6.63
N ALA A 235 -5.94 -16.07 -6.73
CA ALA A 235 -4.51 -15.85 -6.56
C ALA A 235 -4.04 -16.20 -5.13
N GLU A 236 -4.79 -15.83 -4.10
CA GLU A 236 -4.49 -16.18 -2.71
C GLU A 236 -4.57 -17.70 -2.49
N GLN A 237 -5.60 -18.35 -3.02
CA GLN A 237 -5.77 -19.80 -2.91
C GLN A 237 -4.63 -20.56 -3.60
N VAL A 238 -4.34 -20.21 -4.86
CA VAL A 238 -3.29 -20.88 -5.66
C VAL A 238 -1.91 -20.65 -5.03
N LEU A 239 -1.66 -19.44 -4.50
CA LEU A 239 -0.41 -19.15 -3.79
C LEU A 239 -0.29 -19.98 -2.51
N ALA A 240 -1.34 -20.09 -1.71
CA ALA A 240 -1.35 -20.87 -0.48
C ALA A 240 -1.09 -22.36 -0.75
N ASP A 241 -1.76 -22.93 -1.74
CA ASP A 241 -1.59 -24.33 -2.16
C ASP A 241 -0.16 -24.57 -2.66
N GLY A 242 0.36 -23.67 -3.47
CA GLY A 242 1.69 -23.76 -4.02
C GLY A 242 2.79 -23.66 -2.96
N LEU A 243 2.63 -22.75 -1.98
CA LEU A 243 3.58 -22.64 -0.86
C LEU A 243 3.59 -23.91 0.01
N ARG A 244 2.41 -24.52 0.27
CA ARG A 244 2.33 -25.80 0.97
C ARG A 244 3.10 -26.91 0.22
N ASN A 245 2.89 -27.00 -1.10
CA ASN A 245 3.59 -27.98 -1.95
C ASN A 245 5.10 -27.74 -2.00
N ALA A 246 5.54 -26.49 -2.06
CA ALA A 246 6.95 -26.10 -2.05
C ALA A 246 7.59 -26.18 -0.65
N LYS A 247 6.82 -26.45 0.41
CA LYS A 247 7.24 -26.35 1.82
C LYS A 247 7.90 -24.99 2.12
N ALA A 248 7.32 -23.93 1.58
CA ALA A 248 7.71 -22.54 1.81
C ALA A 248 6.68 -21.87 2.72
N THR A 249 7.12 -20.86 3.46
CA THR A 249 6.24 -20.10 4.38
C THR A 249 5.87 -18.72 3.85
N THR A 250 6.66 -18.21 2.90
CA THR A 250 6.47 -16.86 2.35
C THR A 250 6.49 -16.89 0.83
N GLY A 251 5.61 -16.10 0.25
CA GLY A 251 5.54 -15.90 -1.18
C GLY A 251 4.59 -14.78 -1.57
N SER A 252 4.72 -14.35 -2.81
CA SER A 252 3.91 -13.27 -3.37
C SER A 252 3.52 -13.58 -4.82
N MET A 253 2.34 -13.10 -5.22
CA MET A 253 1.86 -13.19 -6.60
C MET A 253 1.21 -11.87 -6.99
N VAL A 254 1.49 -11.39 -8.21
CA VAL A 254 0.81 -10.26 -8.83
C VAL A 254 0.27 -10.66 -10.19
N VAL A 255 -0.96 -10.26 -10.48
CA VAL A 255 -1.62 -10.40 -11.77
C VAL A 255 -1.93 -9.01 -12.31
N MET A 256 -1.52 -8.71 -13.54
CA MET A 256 -1.64 -7.38 -14.16
C MET A 256 -2.17 -7.50 -15.59
N ASP A 257 -3.03 -6.56 -15.99
CA ASP A 257 -3.36 -6.32 -17.38
C ASP A 257 -2.23 -5.51 -18.05
N PRO A 258 -1.48 -6.09 -19.00
CA PRO A 258 -0.37 -5.41 -19.66
C PRO A 258 -0.80 -4.28 -20.60
N GLN A 259 -2.06 -4.20 -20.99
CA GLN A 259 -2.56 -3.19 -21.92
C GLN A 259 -2.95 -1.88 -21.22
N THR A 260 -3.14 -1.92 -19.89
CA THR A 260 -3.60 -0.76 -19.11
C THR A 260 -2.72 -0.47 -17.88
N GLY A 261 -1.91 -1.44 -17.43
CA GLY A 261 -1.18 -1.37 -16.16
C GLY A 261 -2.07 -1.60 -14.93
N ARG A 262 -3.34 -1.97 -15.10
CA ARG A 262 -4.25 -2.29 -14.00
C ARG A 262 -3.84 -3.58 -13.32
N VAL A 263 -3.70 -3.52 -12.01
CA VAL A 263 -3.44 -4.70 -11.19
C VAL A 263 -4.76 -5.39 -10.91
N LEU A 264 -4.86 -6.66 -11.32
CA LEU A 264 -6.06 -7.49 -11.14
C LEU A 264 -6.03 -8.26 -9.82
N ALA A 265 -4.83 -8.61 -9.34
CA ALA A 265 -4.64 -9.24 -8.03
C ALA A 265 -3.22 -9.00 -7.49
N MET A 266 -3.13 -8.91 -6.16
CA MET A 266 -1.87 -8.93 -5.39
C MET A 266 -2.06 -9.80 -4.15
N ALA A 267 -1.45 -10.96 -4.13
CA ALA A 267 -1.47 -11.89 -2.99
C ALA A 267 -0.10 -11.94 -2.32
N ASN A 268 -0.08 -11.84 -1.00
CA ASN A 268 1.10 -12.03 -0.17
C ASN A 268 0.77 -12.98 0.97
N LEU A 269 1.64 -13.93 1.23
CA LEU A 269 1.51 -14.85 2.35
C LEU A 269 2.81 -14.85 3.18
N PRO A 270 2.68 -14.90 4.52
CA PRO A 270 1.44 -14.96 5.30
C PRO A 270 0.64 -13.66 5.26
N SER A 271 -0.68 -13.76 5.46
CA SER A 271 -1.62 -12.64 5.49
C SER A 271 -2.13 -12.37 6.91
N TYR A 272 -3.02 -11.40 7.08
CA TYR A 272 -3.64 -11.01 8.35
C TYR A 272 -5.11 -10.65 8.14
N ASP A 273 -5.88 -10.56 9.24
CA ASP A 273 -7.25 -10.07 9.22
C ASP A 273 -7.26 -8.55 9.50
N PRO A 274 -7.64 -7.69 8.54
CA PRO A 274 -7.70 -6.24 8.75
C PRO A 274 -8.69 -5.80 9.83
N ALA A 275 -9.73 -6.57 10.08
CA ALA A 275 -10.69 -6.29 11.15
C ALA A 275 -10.08 -6.52 12.54
N ASN A 276 -9.10 -7.42 12.65
CA ASN A 276 -8.42 -7.83 13.87
C ASN A 276 -6.90 -7.63 13.78
N TYR A 277 -6.46 -6.56 13.17
CA TYR A 277 -5.04 -6.29 12.91
C TYR A 277 -4.15 -6.37 14.17
N GLY A 278 -4.67 -6.05 15.35
CA GLY A 278 -3.93 -6.15 16.62
C GLY A 278 -3.51 -7.59 16.99
N ASN A 279 -4.09 -8.62 16.38
CA ASN A 279 -3.78 -10.03 16.63
C ASN A 279 -2.73 -10.61 15.66
N ALA A 280 -2.15 -9.81 14.79
CA ALA A 280 -1.15 -10.28 13.86
C ALA A 280 0.12 -10.73 14.59
N PHE A 281 0.68 -11.86 14.16
CA PHE A 281 1.87 -12.46 14.80
C PHE A 281 3.18 -11.67 14.57
N SER A 282 3.19 -10.78 13.57
CA SER A 282 4.33 -9.91 13.24
C SER A 282 3.86 -8.69 12.46
N ALA A 283 4.48 -7.55 12.68
CA ALA A 283 4.22 -6.32 11.91
C ALA A 283 4.58 -6.45 10.42
N ASN A 284 5.46 -7.38 10.05
CA ASN A 284 5.86 -7.58 8.65
C ASN A 284 4.71 -8.09 7.77
N VAL A 285 3.67 -8.72 8.34
CA VAL A 285 2.54 -9.23 7.55
C VAL A 285 1.64 -8.13 7.00
N TYR A 286 1.72 -6.91 7.53
CA TYR A 286 0.97 -5.77 7.00
C TYR A 286 1.54 -5.24 5.70
N GLN A 287 2.83 -5.48 5.44
CA GLN A 287 3.51 -4.95 4.27
C GLN A 287 3.13 -5.72 3.01
N ASN A 288 2.92 -4.98 1.93
CA ASN A 288 2.76 -5.57 0.60
C ASN A 288 4.15 -5.79 -0.02
N ASN A 289 4.71 -7.00 0.12
CA ASN A 289 6.05 -7.34 -0.35
C ASN A 289 6.24 -7.13 -1.87
N ILE A 290 5.17 -7.05 -2.64
CA ILE A 290 5.23 -6.81 -4.09
C ILE A 290 5.76 -5.39 -4.37
N VAL A 291 5.49 -4.43 -3.49
CA VAL A 291 5.90 -3.03 -3.62
C VAL A 291 6.96 -2.60 -2.60
N SER A 292 7.03 -3.26 -1.44
CA SER A 292 7.88 -2.84 -0.31
C SER A 292 9.11 -3.71 -0.07
N ASN A 293 9.36 -4.73 -0.90
CA ASN A 293 10.49 -5.64 -0.73
C ASN A 293 11.27 -5.77 -2.03
N ALA A 294 12.38 -5.02 -2.14
CA ALA A 294 13.31 -5.15 -3.24
C ALA A 294 14.20 -6.39 -3.06
N TYR A 295 14.48 -7.10 -4.15
CA TYR A 295 15.24 -8.34 -4.16
C TYR A 295 15.99 -8.48 -5.49
N GLU A 296 16.95 -9.38 -5.58
CA GLU A 296 17.64 -9.74 -6.82
C GLU A 296 16.70 -10.61 -7.69
N PRO A 297 16.25 -10.14 -8.87
CA PRO A 297 15.23 -10.85 -9.66
C PRO A 297 15.75 -12.13 -10.31
N GLY A 298 17.06 -12.32 -10.37
CA GLY A 298 17.69 -13.49 -10.97
C GLY A 298 17.43 -13.60 -12.47
N SER A 299 17.39 -14.82 -12.96
CA SER A 299 17.35 -15.09 -14.42
C SER A 299 16.15 -14.53 -15.18
N VAL A 300 15.16 -13.96 -14.53
CA VAL A 300 14.10 -13.19 -15.22
C VAL A 300 14.69 -11.95 -15.93
N MET A 301 15.81 -11.40 -15.43
CA MET A 301 16.49 -10.26 -16.08
C MET A 301 17.03 -10.57 -17.47
N LYS A 302 17.31 -11.83 -17.78
CA LYS A 302 17.85 -12.23 -19.11
C LYS A 302 16.92 -11.87 -20.26
N LEU A 303 15.61 -11.88 -20.04
CA LEU A 303 14.66 -11.46 -21.08
C LEU A 303 14.81 -9.97 -21.41
N PHE A 304 15.07 -9.12 -20.39
CA PHE A 304 15.33 -7.69 -20.58
C PHE A 304 16.67 -7.48 -21.29
N THR A 305 17.71 -8.22 -20.90
CA THR A 305 19.03 -8.19 -21.52
C THR A 305 18.97 -8.58 -23.00
N VAL A 306 18.28 -9.68 -23.34
CA VAL A 306 18.06 -10.09 -24.73
C VAL A 306 17.23 -9.04 -25.47
N GLY A 307 16.16 -8.51 -24.83
CA GLY A 307 15.33 -7.46 -25.41
C GLY A 307 16.10 -6.20 -25.80
N MET A 308 17.00 -5.71 -24.93
CA MET A 308 17.83 -4.55 -25.27
C MET A 308 18.84 -4.85 -26.37
N GLY A 309 19.45 -6.04 -26.39
CA GLY A 309 20.37 -6.43 -27.46
C GLY A 309 19.70 -6.51 -28.84
N LEU A 310 18.49 -7.05 -28.90
CA LEU A 310 17.66 -7.07 -30.12
C LEU A 310 17.21 -5.67 -30.53
N ASN A 311 16.86 -4.84 -29.57
CA ASN A 311 16.35 -3.50 -29.82
C ASN A 311 17.45 -2.55 -30.32
N GLU A 312 18.70 -2.70 -29.84
CA GLU A 312 19.88 -2.00 -30.33
C GLU A 312 20.39 -2.58 -31.68
N GLY A 313 19.89 -3.74 -32.11
CA GLY A 313 20.33 -4.41 -33.31
C GLY A 313 21.77 -4.97 -33.22
N VAL A 314 22.33 -5.08 -32.00
CA VAL A 314 23.66 -5.66 -31.76
C VAL A 314 23.62 -7.19 -31.76
N ILE A 315 22.42 -7.77 -31.61
CA ILE A 315 22.14 -9.18 -31.87
C ILE A 315 20.85 -9.31 -32.68
N ALA A 316 20.73 -10.41 -33.42
CA ALA A 316 19.54 -10.83 -34.13
C ALA A 316 19.01 -12.14 -33.53
N PRO A 317 17.75 -12.55 -33.76
CA PRO A 317 17.21 -13.84 -33.34
C PRO A 317 18.06 -15.04 -33.78
N THR A 318 18.74 -14.91 -34.93
CA THR A 318 19.61 -15.93 -35.52
C THR A 318 21.07 -15.80 -35.11
N SER A 319 21.47 -14.76 -34.37
CA SER A 319 22.84 -14.62 -33.88
C SER A 319 23.22 -15.82 -33.01
N THR A 320 24.50 -16.19 -33.03
CA THR A 320 25.02 -17.29 -32.23
C THR A 320 26.22 -16.85 -31.39
N PHE A 321 26.34 -17.45 -30.20
CA PHE A 321 27.52 -17.31 -29.34
C PHE A 321 27.99 -18.69 -28.89
N PHE A 322 29.30 -18.81 -28.70
CA PHE A 322 29.88 -20.06 -28.17
C PHE A 322 29.62 -20.14 -26.67
N ASN A 323 28.76 -21.09 -26.25
CA ASN A 323 28.38 -21.28 -24.89
C ASN A 323 29.46 -21.97 -24.07
N ARG A 324 30.22 -21.21 -23.30
CA ARG A 324 31.21 -21.75 -22.33
C ARG A 324 30.51 -22.08 -21.02
N ALA A 325 30.94 -23.16 -20.33
CA ALA A 325 30.42 -23.50 -19.02
C ALA A 325 30.63 -22.35 -18.02
N CYS A 326 31.83 -21.72 -18.09
CA CYS A 326 32.19 -20.56 -17.28
C CYS A 326 33.01 -19.58 -18.12
N ILE A 327 32.95 -18.31 -17.71
CA ILE A 327 33.81 -17.22 -18.24
C ILE A 327 34.45 -16.48 -17.07
N GLN A 328 35.57 -15.82 -17.33
CA GLN A 328 36.24 -14.93 -16.40
C GLN A 328 35.92 -13.49 -16.73
N VAL A 329 35.45 -12.72 -15.75
CA VAL A 329 35.28 -11.28 -15.85
C VAL A 329 36.03 -10.66 -14.68
N ASP A 330 37.12 -9.99 -14.96
CA ASP A 330 38.06 -9.47 -13.95
C ASP A 330 38.49 -10.62 -12.99
N ASP A 331 38.22 -10.50 -11.70
CA ASP A 331 38.51 -11.50 -10.66
C ASP A 331 37.38 -12.52 -10.42
N ALA A 332 36.23 -12.33 -11.05
CA ALA A 332 35.05 -13.17 -10.85
C ALA A 332 34.90 -14.24 -11.93
N LYS A 333 34.60 -15.47 -11.52
CA LYS A 333 34.24 -16.59 -12.39
C LYS A 333 32.73 -16.74 -12.47
N ILE A 334 32.15 -16.45 -13.64
CA ILE A 334 30.71 -16.56 -13.90
C ILE A 334 30.44 -17.88 -14.63
N CYS A 335 29.57 -18.72 -14.07
CA CYS A 335 29.25 -20.04 -14.61
C CYS A 335 27.75 -20.20 -14.92
N ASN A 336 27.44 -21.03 -15.90
CA ASN A 336 26.09 -21.51 -16.15
C ASN A 336 25.71 -22.59 -15.14
N VAL A 337 24.41 -22.65 -14.78
CA VAL A 337 23.85 -23.77 -14.03
C VAL A 337 23.75 -25.01 -14.93
N ALA A 338 23.19 -24.84 -16.15
CA ALA A 338 23.07 -25.89 -17.17
C ALA A 338 24.42 -26.10 -17.89
N LYS A 339 25.34 -26.84 -17.26
CA LYS A 339 26.69 -27.11 -17.79
C LYS A 339 26.69 -28.13 -18.93
N GLU A 340 25.70 -29.00 -18.99
CA GLU A 340 25.52 -30.06 -19.98
C GLU A 340 25.35 -29.55 -21.42
N VAL A 341 24.90 -28.32 -21.59
CA VAL A 341 24.74 -27.69 -22.91
C VAL A 341 25.94 -26.83 -23.33
N SER A 342 27.06 -26.90 -22.61
CA SER A 342 28.27 -26.14 -22.90
C SER A 342 29.07 -26.73 -24.07
N GLY A 343 29.98 -25.94 -24.63
CA GLY A 343 30.88 -26.36 -25.73
C GLY A 343 30.23 -26.34 -27.11
N ARG A 344 29.11 -25.64 -27.28
CA ARG A 344 28.41 -25.51 -28.58
C ARG A 344 27.94 -24.07 -28.83
N TYR A 345 27.61 -23.76 -30.07
CA TYR A 345 27.00 -22.48 -30.43
C TYR A 345 25.50 -22.48 -30.05
N MET A 346 25.05 -21.39 -29.43
CA MET A 346 23.68 -21.19 -28.96
C MET A 346 23.11 -19.87 -29.49
N THR A 347 21.80 -19.84 -29.70
CA THR A 347 21.04 -18.66 -30.11
C THR A 347 20.51 -17.88 -28.90
N PRO A 348 20.02 -16.63 -29.06
CA PRO A 348 19.32 -15.88 -28.00
C PRO A 348 18.09 -16.62 -27.46
N MET A 349 17.37 -17.37 -28.29
CA MET A 349 16.23 -18.20 -27.83
C MET A 349 16.73 -19.31 -26.90
N GLN A 350 17.81 -20.03 -27.25
CA GLN A 350 18.41 -21.08 -26.42
C GLN A 350 19.06 -20.52 -25.15
N LEU A 351 19.56 -19.25 -25.18
CA LEU A 351 19.98 -18.54 -23.97
C LEU A 351 18.81 -18.44 -22.96
N LEU A 352 17.61 -18.05 -23.43
CA LEU A 352 16.42 -17.95 -22.58
C LEU A 352 15.92 -19.33 -22.14
N GLU A 353 15.93 -20.32 -23.03
CA GLU A 353 15.54 -21.71 -22.78
C GLU A 353 16.37 -22.34 -21.67
N HIS A 354 17.69 -22.36 -21.83
CA HIS A 354 18.62 -22.95 -20.87
C HIS A 354 19.07 -22.00 -19.76
N SER A 355 18.56 -20.78 -19.77
CA SER A 355 18.88 -19.75 -18.76
C SER A 355 20.39 -19.50 -18.59
N LEU A 356 21.12 -19.30 -19.71
CA LEU A 356 22.58 -19.22 -19.73
C LEU A 356 23.09 -17.88 -19.23
N ASN A 357 23.88 -17.87 -18.14
CA ASN A 357 24.52 -16.68 -17.57
C ASN A 357 25.56 -16.12 -18.55
N THR A 358 26.40 -17.01 -19.10
CA THR A 358 27.47 -16.61 -20.07
C THR A 358 26.90 -16.01 -21.35
N GLY A 359 25.67 -16.44 -21.75
CA GLY A 359 24.96 -15.83 -22.88
C GLY A 359 24.45 -14.43 -22.58
N ALA A 360 23.95 -14.17 -21.36
CA ALA A 360 23.53 -12.82 -20.96
C ALA A 360 24.72 -11.86 -20.91
N VAL A 361 25.87 -12.31 -20.40
CA VAL A 361 27.12 -11.52 -20.44
C VAL A 361 27.56 -11.26 -21.87
N TRP A 362 27.44 -12.25 -22.78
CA TRP A 362 27.71 -12.04 -24.20
C TRP A 362 26.84 -10.94 -24.81
N VAL A 363 25.56 -10.86 -24.49
CA VAL A 363 24.72 -9.74 -24.98
C VAL A 363 25.22 -8.40 -24.45
N LEU A 364 25.63 -8.31 -23.18
CA LEU A 364 26.25 -7.10 -22.63
C LEU A 364 27.56 -6.74 -23.36
N GLU A 365 28.40 -7.71 -23.73
CA GLU A 365 29.59 -7.52 -24.53
C GLU A 365 29.26 -6.93 -25.91
N GLN A 366 28.21 -7.46 -26.58
CA GLN A 366 27.77 -6.93 -27.89
C GLN A 366 27.31 -5.47 -27.79
N LEU A 367 26.66 -5.05 -26.71
CA LEU A 367 26.32 -3.63 -26.47
C LEU A 367 27.57 -2.73 -26.43
N GLY A 368 28.70 -3.27 -26.04
CA GLY A 368 30.01 -2.61 -26.01
C GLY A 368 30.92 -2.89 -27.21
N GLY A 369 30.40 -3.47 -28.30
CA GLY A 369 31.20 -3.81 -29.49
C GLY A 369 32.11 -5.02 -29.26
N GLY A 370 31.70 -6.02 -28.50
CA GLY A 370 32.41 -7.25 -28.21
C GLY A 370 33.16 -7.26 -26.86
N GLN A 371 32.98 -6.22 -26.05
CA GLN A 371 33.65 -6.08 -24.75
C GLN A 371 32.72 -5.42 -23.68
N ILE A 372 32.92 -5.76 -22.40
CA ILE A 372 32.27 -5.05 -21.29
C ILE A 372 33.02 -3.74 -21.01
N ASN A 373 32.92 -2.77 -21.92
CA ASN A 373 33.51 -1.46 -21.76
C ASN A 373 32.49 -0.45 -21.13
N LEU A 374 32.97 0.78 -20.89
CA LEU A 374 32.13 1.82 -20.29
C LEU A 374 30.92 2.15 -21.19
N ALA A 375 31.09 2.22 -22.50
CA ALA A 375 30.01 2.54 -23.44
C ALA A 375 28.91 1.48 -23.43
N GLY A 376 29.25 0.18 -23.40
CA GLY A 376 28.31 -0.92 -23.29
C GLY A 376 27.53 -0.88 -21.95
N ARG A 377 28.26 -0.63 -20.84
CA ARG A 377 27.64 -0.48 -19.52
C ARG A 377 26.72 0.75 -19.44
N GLN A 378 27.07 1.86 -20.09
CA GLN A 378 26.21 3.05 -20.18
C GLN A 378 24.93 2.79 -20.98
N LYS A 379 25.02 2.04 -22.10
CA LYS A 379 23.83 1.62 -22.85
C LYS A 379 22.95 0.72 -22.03
N PHE A 380 23.52 -0.30 -21.37
CA PHE A 380 22.79 -1.22 -20.49
C PHE A 380 22.07 -0.47 -19.36
N TYR A 381 22.77 0.43 -18.66
CA TYR A 381 22.20 1.27 -17.60
C TYR A 381 21.03 2.11 -18.11
N ARG A 382 21.18 2.76 -19.26
CA ARG A 382 20.16 3.58 -19.90
C ARG A 382 18.89 2.77 -20.17
N TYR A 383 19.03 1.53 -20.67
CA TYR A 383 17.86 0.64 -20.83
C TYR A 383 17.15 0.35 -19.52
N LEU A 384 17.89 0.01 -18.47
CA LEU A 384 17.29 -0.25 -17.16
C LEU A 384 16.53 0.96 -16.62
N VAL A 385 17.08 2.17 -16.80
CA VAL A 385 16.58 3.41 -16.22
C VAL A 385 15.51 4.07 -17.09
N ASP A 386 15.80 4.29 -18.37
CA ASP A 386 14.96 5.12 -19.25
C ASP A 386 13.89 4.29 -19.97
N ASN A 387 14.25 3.10 -20.45
CA ASN A 387 13.34 2.25 -21.20
C ASN A 387 12.48 1.36 -20.30
N TYR A 388 13.10 0.61 -19.40
CA TYR A 388 12.40 -0.31 -18.47
C TYR A 388 11.94 0.36 -17.18
N ARG A 389 12.43 1.57 -16.88
CA ARG A 389 12.05 2.39 -15.71
C ARG A 389 12.21 1.65 -14.38
N LEU A 390 13.31 0.89 -14.24
CA LEU A 390 13.57 0.04 -13.08
C LEU A 390 14.29 0.75 -11.93
N ASN A 391 14.63 2.03 -12.06
CA ASN A 391 15.47 2.76 -11.10
C ASN A 391 14.72 3.68 -10.12
N ALA A 392 13.40 3.64 -10.14
CA ALA A 392 12.57 4.51 -9.31
C ALA A 392 11.26 3.80 -8.95
N PRO A 393 10.54 4.24 -7.91
CA PRO A 393 9.19 3.80 -7.62
C PRO A 393 8.28 3.96 -8.84
N THR A 394 7.38 3.02 -9.02
CA THR A 394 6.45 3.02 -10.17
C THR A 394 5.35 4.06 -10.03
N GLY A 395 5.11 4.53 -8.80
CA GLY A 395 4.02 5.44 -8.46
C GLY A 395 2.66 4.74 -8.40
N ILE A 396 2.65 3.42 -8.14
CA ILE A 396 1.42 2.70 -7.84
C ILE A 396 0.76 3.27 -6.58
N GLN A 397 -0.56 3.29 -6.53
CA GLN A 397 -1.31 3.92 -5.44
C GLN A 397 -1.41 3.00 -4.20
N LEU A 398 -0.24 2.61 -3.69
CA LEU A 398 -0.08 1.85 -2.46
C LEU A 398 0.97 2.52 -1.56
N ALA A 399 0.75 2.48 -0.27
CA ALA A 399 1.73 3.00 0.68
C ALA A 399 2.99 2.11 0.73
N ASN A 400 4.11 2.73 1.10
CA ASN A 400 5.38 2.05 1.36
C ASN A 400 6.01 1.40 0.12
N GLU A 401 5.79 1.92 -1.08
CA GLU A 401 6.59 1.55 -2.24
C GLU A 401 8.05 1.98 -2.01
N VAL A 402 9.00 1.05 -2.23
CA VAL A 402 10.43 1.29 -2.02
C VAL A 402 11.18 1.50 -3.32
N ASP A 403 12.32 2.18 -3.21
CA ASP A 403 13.25 2.36 -4.33
C ASP A 403 13.97 1.05 -4.70
N SER A 404 14.43 1.00 -5.93
CA SER A 404 15.36 0.00 -6.43
C SER A 404 16.82 0.40 -6.18
N VAL A 405 17.72 -0.58 -6.31
CA VAL A 405 19.17 -0.33 -6.28
C VAL A 405 19.78 -0.74 -7.62
N ILE A 406 20.18 0.24 -8.43
CA ILE A 406 20.89 0.05 -9.69
C ILE A 406 22.10 1.00 -9.71
N PHE A 407 23.31 0.46 -9.81
CA PHE A 407 24.54 1.26 -9.73
C PHE A 407 24.91 1.88 -11.09
N LYS A 408 25.29 3.16 -11.07
CA LYS A 408 25.75 3.88 -12.26
C LYS A 408 27.09 3.34 -12.77
N PRO A 409 27.29 3.23 -14.10
CA PRO A 409 28.47 2.57 -14.67
C PRO A 409 29.78 3.34 -14.48
N ASN A 410 29.73 4.62 -14.18
CA ASN A 410 30.88 5.51 -14.00
C ASN A 410 31.25 5.76 -12.54
N THR A 411 30.74 4.95 -11.63
CA THR A 411 31.09 4.99 -10.19
C THR A 411 31.98 3.82 -9.82
N PRO A 412 32.68 3.86 -8.65
CA PRO A 412 33.48 2.72 -8.17
C PRO A 412 32.68 1.41 -8.12
N ASN A 413 31.39 1.48 -7.78
CA ASN A 413 30.48 0.34 -7.74
C ASN A 413 29.94 -0.05 -9.14
N GLY A 414 30.27 0.68 -10.20
CA GLY A 414 29.88 0.39 -11.58
C GLY A 414 30.85 -0.53 -12.31
N ALA A 415 31.51 -1.46 -11.61
CA ALA A 415 32.53 -2.35 -12.16
C ALA A 415 31.98 -3.29 -13.25
N ARG A 416 32.92 -3.83 -14.08
CA ARG A 416 32.58 -4.77 -15.18
C ARG A 416 31.88 -6.01 -14.65
N VAL A 417 32.35 -6.57 -13.53
CA VAL A 417 31.77 -7.74 -12.87
C VAL A 417 30.34 -7.49 -12.44
N LEU A 418 30.04 -6.33 -11.83
CA LEU A 418 28.69 -6.00 -11.40
C LEU A 418 27.73 -5.96 -12.59
N TYR A 419 28.12 -5.31 -13.70
CA TYR A 419 27.29 -5.24 -14.90
C TYR A 419 27.13 -6.60 -15.58
N ALA A 420 28.17 -7.44 -15.54
CA ALA A 420 28.06 -8.82 -15.98
C ALA A 420 27.01 -9.58 -15.14
N ASN A 421 27.03 -9.42 -13.81
CA ASN A 421 26.05 -10.02 -12.92
C ASN A 421 24.62 -9.47 -13.14
N MET A 422 24.46 -8.15 -13.27
CA MET A 422 23.18 -7.50 -13.57
C MET A 422 22.58 -7.99 -14.89
N SER A 423 23.40 -8.41 -15.88
CA SER A 423 22.89 -8.96 -17.15
C SER A 423 22.07 -10.24 -16.97
N PHE A 424 22.24 -10.95 -15.86
CA PHE A 424 21.46 -12.15 -15.54
C PHE A 424 20.71 -12.07 -14.21
N GLY A 425 20.64 -10.90 -13.57
CA GLY A 425 19.74 -10.59 -12.47
C GLY A 425 20.33 -10.69 -11.07
N GLN A 426 21.64 -10.45 -10.92
CA GLN A 426 22.33 -10.35 -9.64
C GLN A 426 23.09 -9.02 -9.54
N GLY A 427 23.14 -8.45 -8.34
CA GLY A 427 23.81 -7.17 -8.09
C GLY A 427 22.92 -5.93 -8.23
N GLU A 428 21.68 -6.07 -8.66
CA GLU A 428 20.62 -5.07 -8.55
C GLU A 428 19.53 -5.54 -7.60
N GLN A 429 18.78 -4.60 -7.03
CA GLN A 429 17.59 -4.90 -6.21
C GLN A 429 16.37 -4.20 -6.79
N LEU A 430 15.35 -4.97 -7.11
CA LEU A 430 14.11 -4.51 -7.76
C LEU A 430 12.89 -5.05 -7.00
N THR A 431 11.80 -4.29 -6.99
CA THR A 431 10.51 -4.78 -6.50
C THR A 431 9.79 -5.61 -7.56
N MET A 432 8.88 -6.50 -7.14
CA MET A 432 8.06 -7.26 -8.09
C MET A 432 7.22 -6.34 -8.98
N ILE A 433 6.69 -5.24 -8.44
CA ILE A 433 5.88 -4.31 -9.24
C ILE A 433 6.69 -3.63 -10.35
N GLN A 434 7.96 -3.27 -10.09
CA GLN A 434 8.84 -2.73 -11.12
C GLN A 434 9.09 -3.75 -12.23
N VAL A 435 9.43 -4.99 -11.85
CA VAL A 435 9.72 -6.07 -12.81
C VAL A 435 8.48 -6.41 -13.65
N VAL A 436 7.29 -6.54 -13.04
CA VAL A 436 6.07 -6.88 -13.77
C VAL A 436 5.61 -5.75 -14.70
N SER A 437 5.79 -4.49 -14.30
CA SER A 437 5.46 -3.33 -15.14
C SER A 437 6.39 -3.22 -16.36
N ALA A 438 7.68 -3.40 -16.16
CA ALA A 438 8.65 -3.44 -17.24
C ALA A 438 8.41 -4.63 -18.18
N PHE A 439 8.12 -5.81 -17.64
CA PHE A 439 7.80 -7.00 -18.44
C PHE A 439 6.52 -6.80 -19.25
N SER A 440 5.48 -6.19 -18.67
CA SER A 440 4.27 -5.83 -19.39
C SER A 440 4.56 -4.97 -20.61
N ALA A 441 5.46 -3.97 -20.46
CA ALA A 441 5.88 -3.14 -21.59
C ALA A 441 6.71 -3.92 -22.62
N VAL A 442 7.53 -4.89 -22.19
CA VAL A 442 8.30 -5.75 -23.10
C VAL A 442 7.40 -6.59 -24.00
N ILE A 443 6.23 -7.05 -23.48
CA ILE A 443 5.39 -7.99 -24.21
C ILE A 443 4.15 -7.38 -24.85
N ASN A 444 3.85 -6.08 -24.63
CA ASN A 444 2.64 -5.42 -25.15
C ASN A 444 2.90 -4.48 -26.35
N GLY A 445 4.07 -4.57 -26.98
CA GLY A 445 4.45 -3.70 -28.09
C GLY A 445 5.28 -2.48 -27.67
N GLY A 446 5.85 -2.47 -26.47
CA GLY A 446 6.75 -1.42 -25.98
C GLY A 446 6.09 -0.29 -25.20
N LYS A 447 4.83 -0.45 -24.79
CA LYS A 447 4.06 0.56 -24.08
C LYS A 447 4.17 0.37 -22.57
N TYR A 448 4.81 1.30 -21.87
CA TYR A 448 4.92 1.28 -20.42
C TYR A 448 3.79 2.08 -19.78
N TYR A 449 2.83 1.39 -19.19
CA TYR A 449 1.77 2.00 -18.38
C TYR A 449 2.19 2.09 -16.91
N GLN A 450 1.82 3.19 -16.24
CA GLN A 450 1.96 3.26 -14.79
C GLN A 450 1.07 2.19 -14.15
N PRO A 451 1.63 1.30 -13.30
CA PRO A 451 0.77 0.33 -12.60
C PRO A 451 -0.22 1.04 -11.69
N THR A 452 -1.44 0.52 -11.61
CA THR A 452 -2.50 1.10 -10.80
C THR A 452 -3.34 0.02 -10.13
N VAL A 453 -3.70 0.27 -8.86
CA VAL A 453 -4.69 -0.51 -8.12
C VAL A 453 -6.06 0.18 -8.11
N ARG A 454 -6.15 1.40 -8.63
CA ARG A 454 -7.39 2.16 -8.70
C ARG A 454 -8.00 2.06 -10.10
N LEU A 455 -9.24 1.60 -10.16
CA LEU A 455 -10.04 1.66 -11.36
C LEU A 455 -10.67 3.04 -11.55
N GLY A 456 -11.19 3.63 -10.45
CA GLY A 456 -11.85 4.92 -10.49
C GLY A 456 -12.56 5.28 -9.19
N LYS A 457 -13.55 6.15 -9.30
CA LYS A 457 -14.42 6.60 -8.20
C LYS A 457 -15.84 6.11 -8.44
N LEU A 458 -16.52 5.71 -7.38
CA LEU A 458 -17.94 5.43 -7.46
C LEU A 458 -18.72 6.75 -7.49
N THR A 459 -19.62 6.89 -8.45
CA THR A 459 -20.54 8.02 -8.60
C THR A 459 -21.97 7.47 -8.56
N GLY A 460 -22.79 8.02 -7.65
CA GLY A 460 -24.13 7.43 -7.40
C GLY A 460 -24.05 6.05 -6.75
N GLU A 461 -25.02 5.16 -7.06
CA GLU A 461 -25.14 3.85 -6.40
C GLU A 461 -24.29 2.74 -7.06
N SER A 462 -24.00 2.84 -8.35
CA SER A 462 -23.32 1.77 -9.11
C SER A 462 -22.47 2.23 -10.30
N GLU A 463 -22.46 3.51 -10.59
CA GLU A 463 -21.71 4.05 -11.72
C GLU A 463 -20.25 4.28 -11.33
N VAL A 464 -19.30 3.76 -12.09
CA VAL A 464 -17.87 3.98 -11.88
C VAL A 464 -17.36 4.97 -12.90
N LYS A 465 -16.87 6.12 -12.41
CA LYS A 465 -16.07 7.03 -13.22
C LYS A 465 -14.64 6.49 -13.26
N GLU A 466 -14.33 5.75 -14.32
CA GLU A 466 -13.02 5.12 -14.49
C GLU A 466 -11.91 6.15 -14.76
N ASP A 467 -10.75 5.87 -14.19
CA ASP A 467 -9.53 6.63 -14.49
C ASP A 467 -8.93 6.13 -15.81
N THR A 468 -8.44 7.06 -16.63
CA THR A 468 -7.74 6.71 -17.86
C THR A 468 -6.37 6.09 -17.54
N PRO A 469 -6.02 4.92 -18.13
CA PRO A 469 -4.70 4.35 -17.97
C PRO A 469 -3.59 5.34 -18.36
N LYS A 470 -2.60 5.49 -17.50
CA LYS A 470 -1.52 6.47 -17.71
C LYS A 470 -0.35 5.84 -18.45
N LEU A 471 -0.26 6.13 -19.75
CA LEU A 471 0.89 5.74 -20.57
C LEU A 471 2.09 6.64 -20.21
N LEU A 472 3.20 6.06 -19.75
CA LEU A 472 4.43 6.78 -19.39
C LEU A 472 5.48 6.75 -20.51
N SER A 473 5.46 5.71 -21.36
CA SER A 473 6.35 5.56 -22.50
C SER A 473 5.73 4.62 -23.54
N ASP A 474 5.94 4.89 -24.82
CA ASP A 474 5.61 4.01 -25.94
C ASP A 474 6.87 3.50 -26.66
N LYS A 475 8.04 3.69 -26.02
CA LYS A 475 9.38 3.44 -26.59
C LYS A 475 10.23 2.50 -25.77
N THR A 476 9.61 1.66 -24.93
CA THR A 476 10.35 0.68 -24.12
C THR A 476 11.13 -0.28 -25.01
N LEU A 477 10.48 -0.87 -26.00
CA LEU A 477 11.07 -1.64 -27.10
C LEU A 477 10.28 -1.36 -28.38
N ARG A 478 10.90 -1.58 -29.54
CA ARG A 478 10.17 -1.55 -30.80
C ARG A 478 9.14 -2.68 -30.86
N PRO A 479 7.95 -2.48 -31.46
CA PRO A 479 6.87 -3.47 -31.48
C PRO A 479 7.28 -4.84 -32.06
N GLU A 480 8.14 -4.85 -33.11
CA GLU A 480 8.65 -6.09 -33.70
C GLU A 480 9.59 -6.86 -32.76
N VAL A 481 10.40 -6.15 -31.95
CA VAL A 481 11.24 -6.75 -30.92
C VAL A 481 10.39 -7.34 -29.80
N SER A 482 9.36 -6.61 -29.38
CA SER A 482 8.36 -7.10 -28.41
C SER A 482 7.71 -8.41 -28.90
N GLY A 483 7.31 -8.48 -30.18
CA GLY A 483 6.79 -9.70 -30.80
C GLY A 483 7.79 -10.86 -30.76
N THR A 484 9.05 -10.57 -31.14
CA THR A 484 10.13 -11.56 -31.11
C THR A 484 10.37 -12.12 -29.72
N ILE A 485 10.41 -11.27 -28.68
CA ILE A 485 10.58 -11.73 -27.28
C ILE A 485 9.40 -12.60 -26.83
N ARG A 486 8.15 -12.24 -27.16
CA ARG A 486 7.00 -13.09 -26.86
C ARG A 486 7.15 -14.49 -27.47
N ASP A 487 7.51 -14.55 -28.76
CA ASP A 487 7.71 -15.83 -29.45
C ASP A 487 8.85 -16.65 -28.81
N MET A 488 9.96 -16.00 -28.45
CA MET A 488 11.07 -16.66 -27.73
C MET A 488 10.64 -17.21 -26.37
N LEU A 489 9.88 -16.44 -25.58
CA LEU A 489 9.41 -16.87 -24.27
C LEU A 489 8.36 -18.00 -24.38
N TYR A 490 7.52 -17.96 -25.40
CA TYR A 490 6.61 -19.07 -25.72
C TYR A 490 7.38 -20.35 -26.01
N GLN A 491 8.36 -20.29 -26.95
CA GLN A 491 9.17 -21.43 -27.31
C GLN A 491 10.01 -21.95 -26.13
N ALA A 492 10.69 -21.07 -25.41
CA ALA A 492 11.52 -21.43 -24.26
C ALA A 492 10.72 -22.17 -23.17
N ARG A 493 9.45 -21.83 -22.96
CA ARG A 493 8.60 -22.52 -22.00
C ARG A 493 8.35 -23.98 -22.38
N TYR A 494 8.09 -24.26 -23.65
CA TYR A 494 7.81 -25.63 -24.11
C TYR A 494 9.06 -26.48 -24.30
N LEU A 495 10.19 -25.89 -24.70
CA LEU A 495 11.44 -26.58 -24.96
C LEU A 495 12.28 -26.75 -23.69
N GLY A 496 12.39 -25.71 -22.86
CA GLY A 496 13.33 -25.61 -21.74
C GLY A 496 13.01 -26.48 -20.53
N ALA A 497 11.80 -26.93 -20.39
CA ALA A 497 11.39 -27.78 -19.25
C ALA A 497 11.53 -29.29 -19.54
N GLY A 498 12.38 -29.68 -20.50
CA GLY A 498 12.56 -31.08 -20.89
C GLY A 498 11.28 -31.72 -21.41
N GLY A 499 10.42 -30.96 -22.09
CA GLY A 499 9.15 -31.42 -22.64
C GLY A 499 8.04 -31.63 -21.59
N ARG A 500 8.18 -31.08 -20.38
CA ARG A 500 7.15 -31.17 -19.33
C ARG A 500 5.84 -30.48 -19.72
N TYR A 501 5.93 -29.42 -20.55
CA TYR A 501 4.76 -28.68 -21.01
C TYR A 501 4.45 -29.11 -22.45
N LYS A 502 3.31 -29.77 -22.64
CA LYS A 502 2.76 -29.98 -23.98
C LYS A 502 2.09 -28.71 -24.43
N ASP A 503 2.28 -28.36 -25.70
CA ASP A 503 1.51 -27.29 -26.33
C ASP A 503 0.02 -27.66 -26.24
N ASN A 504 -0.73 -26.88 -25.47
CA ASN A 504 -2.17 -27.05 -25.28
C ASN A 504 -2.97 -26.12 -26.21
N GLY A 505 -2.33 -25.48 -27.15
CA GLY A 505 -2.92 -24.56 -28.13
C GLY A 505 -3.15 -23.13 -27.60
N TYR A 506 -2.70 -22.82 -26.37
CA TYR A 506 -2.73 -21.47 -25.83
C TYR A 506 -1.35 -20.79 -25.92
N TYR A 507 -1.33 -19.51 -26.27
CA TYR A 507 -0.10 -18.76 -26.39
C TYR A 507 0.35 -18.25 -25.02
N VAL A 508 1.01 -19.11 -24.25
CA VAL A 508 1.52 -18.81 -22.90
C VAL A 508 3.05 -18.89 -22.88
N GLY A 509 3.70 -17.80 -22.52
CA GLY A 509 5.15 -17.72 -22.42
C GLY A 509 5.61 -17.27 -21.04
N GLY A 510 6.89 -17.49 -20.72
CA GLY A 510 7.42 -17.03 -19.44
C GLY A 510 8.87 -17.41 -19.21
N LYS A 511 9.41 -16.93 -18.07
CA LYS A 511 10.79 -17.14 -17.64
C LYS A 511 10.89 -17.39 -16.15
N SER A 512 11.61 -18.44 -15.77
CA SER A 512 11.98 -18.70 -14.39
C SER A 512 13.18 -17.88 -13.96
N GLY A 513 13.24 -17.51 -12.70
CA GLY A 513 14.38 -16.91 -12.03
C GLY A 513 14.69 -17.64 -10.74
N THR A 514 15.96 -17.61 -10.38
CA THR A 514 16.43 -18.08 -9.07
C THR A 514 17.55 -17.14 -8.65
N ALA A 515 17.44 -16.61 -7.44
CA ALA A 515 18.46 -15.81 -6.80
C ALA A 515 18.82 -16.42 -5.46
N GLN A 516 20.11 -16.45 -5.13
CA GLN A 516 20.58 -16.76 -3.79
C GLN A 516 20.32 -15.56 -2.90
N LYS A 517 19.95 -15.80 -1.65
CA LYS A 517 19.85 -14.72 -0.66
C LYS A 517 21.18 -14.56 0.05
N VAL A 518 21.48 -13.34 0.46
CA VAL A 518 22.61 -13.07 1.36
C VAL A 518 22.24 -13.61 2.75
N ASP A 519 23.08 -14.49 3.31
CA ASP A 519 22.93 -14.95 4.68
C ASP A 519 23.25 -13.80 5.65
N PRO A 520 22.29 -13.37 6.49
CA PRO A 520 22.50 -12.26 7.42
C PRO A 520 23.65 -12.48 8.42
N LYS A 521 24.04 -13.73 8.65
CA LYS A 521 25.12 -14.09 9.60
C LYS A 521 26.51 -13.97 8.98
N THR A 522 26.64 -14.32 7.71
CA THR A 522 27.93 -14.38 7.02
C THR A 522 28.18 -13.23 6.07
N GLY A 523 27.13 -12.52 5.63
CA GLY A 523 27.19 -11.49 4.59
C GLY A 523 27.49 -12.05 3.19
N ALA A 524 27.54 -13.37 3.00
CA ALA A 524 27.79 -14.05 1.72
C ALA A 524 26.48 -14.65 1.17
N TYR A 525 26.48 -14.99 -0.12
CA TYR A 525 25.37 -15.74 -0.71
C TYR A 525 25.21 -17.09 -0.02
N SER A 526 23.97 -17.41 0.34
CA SER A 526 23.61 -18.68 1.00
C SER A 526 23.43 -19.80 -0.04
N ASP A 527 23.90 -20.99 0.30
CA ASP A 527 23.64 -22.20 -0.50
C ASP A 527 22.25 -22.80 -0.24
N THR A 528 21.56 -22.32 0.79
CA THR A 528 20.27 -22.89 1.25
C THR A 528 19.10 -21.91 1.20
N LEU A 529 19.36 -20.60 1.29
CA LEU A 529 18.33 -19.57 1.25
C LEU A 529 18.24 -19.00 -0.17
N THR A 530 17.08 -19.16 -0.79
CA THR A 530 16.86 -18.75 -2.17
C THR A 530 15.53 -18.06 -2.37
N THR A 531 15.46 -17.24 -3.40
CA THR A 531 14.20 -16.71 -3.94
C THR A 531 13.97 -17.33 -5.31
N GLY A 532 12.91 -18.14 -5.42
CA GLY A 532 12.44 -18.67 -6.69
C GLY A 532 11.39 -17.75 -7.30
N THR A 533 11.54 -17.37 -8.56
CA THR A 533 10.59 -16.52 -9.27
C THR A 533 10.15 -17.15 -10.60
N TYR A 534 8.95 -16.81 -11.03
CA TYR A 534 8.48 -17.05 -12.39
C TYR A 534 7.64 -15.86 -12.84
N ILE A 535 7.96 -15.33 -14.03
CA ILE A 535 7.15 -14.31 -14.68
C ILE A 535 6.71 -14.83 -16.05
N GLY A 536 5.42 -14.62 -16.38
CA GLY A 536 4.90 -15.05 -17.65
C GLY A 536 3.62 -14.32 -18.02
N PHE A 537 3.15 -14.61 -19.21
CA PHE A 537 1.95 -14.00 -19.80
C PHE A 537 1.11 -15.04 -20.52
N GLY A 538 -0.18 -14.74 -20.67
CA GLY A 538 -1.05 -15.42 -21.61
C GLY A 538 -1.62 -14.44 -22.62
N ALA A 539 -1.77 -14.89 -23.86
CA ALA A 539 -2.25 -14.11 -24.98
C ALA A 539 -3.30 -14.87 -25.77
N ASP A 540 -4.16 -14.14 -26.47
CA ASP A 540 -5.12 -14.68 -27.40
C ASP A 540 -4.48 -15.14 -28.72
N LYS A 541 -5.28 -15.68 -29.65
CA LYS A 541 -4.82 -16.11 -30.98
C LYS A 541 -4.22 -15.01 -31.84
N THR A 542 -4.44 -13.74 -31.51
CA THR A 542 -3.78 -12.60 -32.17
C THR A 542 -2.42 -12.30 -31.55
N LYS A 543 -1.99 -13.07 -30.56
CA LYS A 543 -0.80 -12.87 -29.73
C LYS A 543 -0.84 -11.57 -28.93
N THR A 544 -2.03 -11.01 -28.70
CA THR A 544 -2.22 -9.87 -27.80
C THR A 544 -2.26 -10.37 -26.36
N ALA A 545 -1.28 -9.98 -25.56
CA ALA A 545 -1.21 -10.37 -24.16
C ALA A 545 -2.39 -9.84 -23.37
N LYS A 546 -3.09 -10.71 -22.64
CA LYS A 546 -4.27 -10.43 -21.82
C LYS A 546 -3.92 -10.25 -20.36
N TYR A 547 -2.96 -11.00 -19.86
CA TYR A 547 -2.48 -10.92 -18.50
C TYR A 547 -0.99 -11.20 -18.39
N VAL A 548 -0.40 -10.66 -17.36
CA VAL A 548 0.92 -10.99 -16.84
C VAL A 548 0.76 -11.50 -15.42
N ILE A 549 1.46 -12.56 -15.09
CA ILE A 549 1.53 -13.10 -13.73
C ILE A 549 3.00 -13.19 -13.34
N MET A 550 3.32 -12.69 -12.14
CA MET A 550 4.61 -12.91 -11.51
C MET A 550 4.42 -13.56 -10.15
N VAL A 551 5.18 -14.62 -9.92
CA VAL A 551 5.19 -15.38 -8.66
C VAL A 551 6.59 -15.33 -8.07
N ARG A 552 6.66 -15.11 -6.75
CA ARG A 552 7.87 -15.23 -5.94
C ARG A 552 7.61 -16.20 -4.79
N VAL A 553 8.54 -17.13 -4.58
CA VAL A 553 8.53 -18.08 -3.46
C VAL A 553 9.86 -18.00 -2.75
N ASP A 554 9.84 -17.75 -1.46
CA ASP A 554 11.05 -17.63 -0.66
C ASP A 554 11.31 -18.92 0.12
N ASP A 555 12.58 -19.36 0.09
CA ASP A 555 13.12 -20.45 0.89
C ASP A 555 12.35 -21.78 0.77
N ALA A 556 11.99 -22.15 -0.47
CA ALA A 556 11.34 -23.40 -0.79
C ALA A 556 12.24 -24.60 -0.41
N ARG A 557 11.68 -25.59 0.29
CA ARG A 557 12.40 -26.78 0.75
C ARG A 557 12.10 -28.03 -0.08
N ASN A 558 11.07 -27.98 -0.90
CA ASN A 558 10.65 -29.08 -1.76
C ASN A 558 10.86 -28.71 -3.24
N GLY A 559 11.43 -29.63 -4.04
CA GLY A 559 11.66 -29.43 -5.47
C GLY A 559 12.98 -28.70 -5.81
N GLY A 560 13.84 -28.42 -4.85
CA GLY A 560 15.15 -27.76 -5.05
C GLY A 560 15.05 -26.24 -5.15
N TYR A 561 16.20 -25.59 -5.38
CA TYR A 561 16.39 -24.14 -5.33
C TYR A 561 15.86 -23.35 -6.53
N SER A 562 15.21 -24.00 -7.52
CA SER A 562 14.91 -23.32 -8.77
C SER A 562 13.50 -22.71 -8.79
N GLY A 563 13.38 -21.51 -9.36
CA GLY A 563 12.08 -20.88 -9.63
C GLY A 563 11.16 -21.75 -10.49
N SER A 564 11.73 -22.63 -11.33
CA SER A 564 10.96 -23.60 -12.12
C SER A 564 10.32 -24.70 -11.28
N ALA A 565 10.88 -25.04 -10.11
CA ALA A 565 10.30 -26.06 -9.23
C ALA A 565 9.28 -25.51 -8.24
N ALA A 566 9.47 -24.29 -7.75
CA ALA A 566 8.61 -23.69 -6.73
C ALA A 566 7.59 -22.69 -7.30
N ALA A 567 8.03 -21.69 -8.09
CA ALA A 567 7.17 -20.62 -8.56
C ALA A 567 6.40 -20.95 -9.84
N GLN A 568 6.99 -21.72 -10.75
CA GLN A 568 6.35 -22.04 -12.03
C GLN A 568 5.06 -22.85 -11.88
N PRO A 569 4.94 -23.87 -11.03
CA PRO A 569 3.67 -24.60 -10.84
C PRO A 569 2.53 -23.69 -10.33
N ILE A 570 2.86 -22.69 -9.51
CA ILE A 570 1.92 -21.68 -9.01
C ILE A 570 1.45 -20.80 -10.18
N PHE A 571 2.41 -20.32 -10.99
CA PHE A 571 2.08 -19.59 -12.23
C PHE A 571 1.18 -20.41 -13.15
N ASP A 572 1.49 -21.68 -13.37
CA ASP A 572 0.72 -22.56 -14.27
C ASP A 572 -0.73 -22.71 -13.81
N SER A 573 -0.93 -22.92 -12.51
CA SER A 573 -2.26 -23.03 -11.92
C SER A 573 -3.05 -21.73 -12.10
N MET A 574 -2.43 -20.59 -11.82
CA MET A 574 -3.08 -19.28 -11.99
C MET A 574 -3.30 -18.93 -13.46
N SER A 575 -2.36 -19.26 -14.36
CA SER A 575 -2.47 -19.03 -15.79
C SER A 575 -3.62 -19.86 -16.40
N ASN A 576 -3.79 -21.11 -15.97
CA ASN A 576 -4.91 -21.95 -16.40
C ASN A 576 -6.26 -21.37 -15.98
N PHE A 577 -6.35 -20.80 -14.77
CA PHE A 577 -7.55 -20.08 -14.35
C PHE A 577 -7.78 -18.83 -15.22
N MET A 578 -6.75 -17.99 -15.43
CA MET A 578 -6.86 -16.75 -16.21
C MET A 578 -7.26 -17.01 -17.67
N ILE A 579 -6.77 -18.09 -18.28
CA ILE A 579 -7.17 -18.49 -19.64
C ILE A 579 -8.68 -18.68 -19.73
N GLN A 580 -9.27 -19.35 -18.75
CA GLN A 580 -10.72 -19.59 -18.71
C GLN A 580 -11.50 -18.32 -18.35
N TYR A 581 -10.99 -17.59 -17.37
CA TYR A 581 -11.62 -16.38 -16.84
C TYR A 581 -11.70 -15.25 -17.87
N GLU A 582 -10.61 -15.01 -18.60
CA GLU A 582 -10.52 -14.00 -19.66
C GLU A 582 -11.10 -14.49 -21.01
N GLY A 583 -11.59 -15.72 -21.07
CA GLY A 583 -12.10 -16.30 -22.31
C GLY A 583 -11.05 -16.35 -23.43
N VAL A 584 -9.79 -16.58 -23.07
CA VAL A 584 -8.68 -16.65 -24.04
C VAL A 584 -8.93 -17.81 -25.00
N SER A 585 -9.03 -17.50 -26.30
CA SER A 585 -9.22 -18.50 -27.36
C SER A 585 -7.88 -19.14 -27.76
N LYS A 586 -7.94 -20.44 -28.14
CA LYS A 586 -6.81 -21.18 -28.71
C LYS A 586 -6.41 -20.65 -30.08
#